data_b871704a23553bce3cb8fe2a873ef39e
#
_entry.id   b871704a23553bce3cb8fe2a873ef39e
#
_cell.length_a   1.000
_cell.length_b   1.000
_cell.length_c   1.000
_cell.angle_alpha   90.00
_cell.angle_beta   90.00
_cell.angle_gamma   90.00
#
_symmetry.space_group_name_H-M   'P 1'
#
loop_
_entity.id
_entity.type
_entity.pdbx_description
1 polymer ?
#
loop_
_entity_poly.entity_id
_entity_poly.type
_entity_poly.pdbx_seq_one_letter_code
_entity_poly.pdbx_strand_id
1 'polypeptide(L)'
;DPCRSRGLGDVYKRQDTGLKFIPDPFIFEIFGKRCAVSHGDDFCTLDIEYHNFKKNVRSSQWKSEFLSQSLQKRNEVASSMRETSKKKSSNKNVNIMDVEISSVENFLSETNVDILIHGHTHKPQIHNHKINNRHCERIVLGDWDDNGWCLRFDSKGHTLEKFKL
;
A
#
# COMPACT_ATOMS: atom_id res chain seq x y z
N ASP A 1 -2.47 -0.56 -11.16
CA ASP A 1 -2.61 -1.97 -10.73
C ASP A 1 -1.48 -2.33 -9.76
N PRO A 2 -1.77 -2.44 -8.45
CA PRO A 2 -0.75 -2.70 -7.43
C PRO A 2 -0.01 -4.03 -7.60
N CYS A 3 -0.59 -4.98 -8.36
CA CYS A 3 0.04 -6.27 -8.64
C CYS A 3 1.08 -6.22 -9.77
N ARG A 4 1.12 -5.16 -10.57
CA ARG A 4 2.07 -5.03 -11.68
C ARG A 4 3.46 -4.55 -11.26
N SER A 5 3.61 -3.98 -10.07
CA SER A 5 4.80 -3.19 -9.75
C SER A 5 5.95 -3.93 -9.07
N ARG A 6 5.85 -5.20 -8.75
CA ARG A 6 6.88 -5.89 -7.93
C ARG A 6 7.52 -7.11 -8.60
N GLY A 7 7.87 -7.00 -9.87
CA GLY A 7 8.55 -8.04 -10.63
C GLY A 7 9.54 -7.49 -11.68
N LEU A 8 9.91 -8.30 -12.66
CA LEU A 8 10.81 -7.92 -13.76
C LEU A 8 10.36 -6.66 -14.52
N GLY A 9 9.06 -6.36 -14.58
CA GLY A 9 8.54 -5.10 -15.12
C GLY A 9 9.10 -3.84 -14.42
N ASP A 10 9.51 -3.97 -13.18
CA ASP A 10 10.05 -2.87 -12.40
C ASP A 10 11.46 -2.47 -12.84
N VAL A 11 12.26 -3.39 -13.33
CA VAL A 11 13.60 -3.12 -13.83
C VAL A 11 13.53 -2.24 -15.08
N TYR A 12 12.65 -2.58 -16.03
CA TYR A 12 12.45 -1.80 -17.24
C TYR A 12 11.83 -0.43 -16.95
N LYS A 13 10.82 -0.39 -16.10
CA LYS A 13 10.22 0.89 -15.67
C LYS A 13 11.21 1.81 -15.00
N ARG A 14 12.15 1.29 -14.23
CA ARG A 14 13.24 2.08 -13.63
C ARG A 14 14.15 2.72 -14.67
N GLN A 15 14.53 1.94 -15.70
CA GLN A 15 15.40 2.42 -16.76
C GLN A 15 14.74 3.53 -17.56
N ASP A 16 13.46 3.38 -17.88
CA ASP A 16 12.71 4.32 -18.70
C ASP A 16 12.25 5.57 -17.95
N THR A 17 11.97 5.47 -16.66
CA THR A 17 11.33 6.52 -15.87
C THR A 17 12.23 7.15 -14.81
N GLY A 18 13.40 6.58 -14.52
CA GLY A 18 14.28 7.00 -13.43
C GLY A 18 13.74 6.76 -12.02
N LEU A 19 12.65 6.01 -11.87
CA LEU A 19 12.03 5.70 -10.58
C LEU A 19 12.98 4.89 -9.68
N LYS A 20 12.96 5.21 -8.40
CA LYS A 20 13.66 4.43 -7.36
C LYS A 20 12.67 3.62 -6.54
N PHE A 21 13.01 2.35 -6.31
CA PHE A 21 12.27 1.57 -5.31
C PHE A 21 12.64 2.01 -3.91
N ILE A 22 11.62 2.16 -3.10
CA ILE A 22 11.75 2.39 -1.68
C ILE A 22 11.25 1.15 -0.91
N PRO A 23 11.79 0.86 0.29
CA PRO A 23 11.24 -0.19 1.15
C PRO A 23 9.80 0.12 1.54
N ASP A 24 9.08 -0.88 2.02
CA ASP A 24 7.73 -0.75 2.56
C ASP A 24 7.72 -1.32 3.98
N PRO A 25 7.57 -0.50 5.02
CA PRO A 25 7.41 0.98 4.98
C PRO A 25 8.71 1.74 4.67
N PHE A 26 8.58 2.95 4.10
CA PHE A 26 9.69 3.89 3.92
C PHE A 26 9.52 5.08 4.86
N ILE A 27 10.51 5.31 5.72
CA ILE A 27 10.50 6.41 6.70
C ILE A 27 11.43 7.52 6.21
N PHE A 28 10.95 8.77 6.29
CA PHE A 28 11.67 9.97 5.87
C PHE A 28 11.25 11.18 6.71
N GLU A 29 11.99 12.26 6.57
CA GLU A 29 11.67 13.54 7.23
C GLU A 29 11.35 14.62 6.20
N ILE A 30 10.29 15.38 6.45
CA ILE A 30 9.88 16.51 5.62
C ILE A 30 9.31 17.61 6.51
N PHE A 31 9.77 18.84 6.35
CA PHE A 31 9.35 20.02 7.14
C PHE A 31 9.33 19.75 8.66
N GLY A 32 10.34 19.05 9.17
CA GLY A 32 10.47 18.74 10.60
C GLY A 32 9.48 17.68 11.12
N LYS A 33 8.73 17.03 10.24
CA LYS A 33 7.86 15.89 10.57
C LYS A 33 8.53 14.59 10.14
N ARG A 34 8.48 13.58 11.01
CA ARG A 34 8.90 12.21 10.69
C ARG A 34 7.72 11.47 10.07
N CYS A 35 7.84 11.14 8.80
CA CYS A 35 6.78 10.55 7.99
C CYS A 35 7.11 9.12 7.60
N ALA A 36 6.09 8.29 7.39
CA ALA A 36 6.21 6.99 6.76
C ALA A 36 5.26 6.87 5.57
N VAL A 37 5.73 6.26 4.49
CA VAL A 37 4.88 5.83 3.37
C VAL A 37 4.86 4.31 3.35
N SER A 38 3.67 3.73 3.27
CA SER A 38 3.44 2.29 3.15
C SER A 38 2.36 2.00 2.11
N HIS A 39 2.36 0.79 1.55
CA HIS A 39 1.23 0.32 0.78
C HIS A 39 -0.04 0.28 1.63
N GLY A 40 0.05 -0.17 2.89
CA GLY A 40 -1.03 -0.17 3.86
C GLY A 40 -1.66 -1.54 4.13
N ASP A 41 -1.39 -2.52 3.28
CA ASP A 41 -1.96 -3.87 3.41
C ASP A 41 -1.49 -4.62 4.67
N ASP A 42 -0.32 -4.27 5.21
CA ASP A 42 0.18 -4.89 6.45
C ASP A 42 -0.60 -4.46 7.70
N PHE A 43 -1.36 -3.37 7.62
CA PHE A 43 -2.24 -2.92 8.70
C PHE A 43 -3.62 -3.60 8.69
N CYS A 44 -4.00 -4.28 7.61
CA CYS A 44 -5.26 -5.03 7.48
C CYS A 44 -5.12 -6.43 8.08
N THR A 45 -4.78 -6.53 9.36
CA THR A 45 -4.36 -7.77 10.03
C THR A 45 -5.44 -8.83 10.12
N LEU A 46 -6.71 -8.46 9.99
CA LEU A 46 -7.84 -9.38 10.00
C LEU A 46 -8.01 -10.16 8.67
N ASP A 47 -7.38 -9.72 7.58
CA ASP A 47 -7.43 -10.42 6.29
C ASP A 47 -6.34 -11.51 6.20
N ILE A 48 -6.48 -12.55 7.03
CA ILE A 48 -5.53 -13.66 7.12
C ILE A 48 -5.33 -14.36 5.78
N GLU A 49 -6.40 -14.51 4.97
CA GLU A 49 -6.31 -15.12 3.66
C GLU A 49 -5.42 -14.32 2.72
N TYR A 50 -5.57 -12.99 2.73
CA TYR A 50 -4.73 -12.11 1.92
C TYR A 50 -3.27 -12.17 2.37
N HIS A 51 -3.02 -12.16 3.68
CA HIS A 51 -1.65 -12.26 4.21
C HIS A 51 -0.97 -13.57 3.83
N ASN A 52 -1.67 -14.70 3.90
CA ASN A 52 -1.16 -15.99 3.46
C ASN A 52 -0.87 -16.01 1.95
N PHE A 53 -1.79 -15.48 1.15
CA PHE A 53 -1.59 -15.31 -0.28
C PHE A 53 -0.35 -14.43 -0.59
N LYS A 54 -0.26 -13.25 0.04
CA LYS A 54 0.85 -12.31 -0.08
C LYS A 54 2.19 -12.97 0.25
N LYS A 55 2.26 -13.71 1.37
CA LYS A 55 3.45 -14.44 1.80
C LYS A 55 3.88 -15.47 0.77
N ASN A 56 2.93 -16.23 0.21
CA ASN A 56 3.21 -17.24 -0.80
C ASN A 56 3.77 -16.62 -2.08
N VAL A 57 3.06 -15.67 -2.70
CA VAL A 57 3.45 -15.07 -4.00
C VAL A 57 4.69 -14.19 -3.93
N ARG A 58 5.08 -13.75 -2.72
CA ARG A 58 6.31 -12.99 -2.49
C ARG A 58 7.51 -13.88 -2.13
N SER A 59 7.31 -15.18 -1.93
CA SER A 59 8.41 -16.10 -1.64
C SER A 59 9.36 -16.21 -2.85
N SER A 60 10.64 -16.43 -2.56
CA SER A 60 11.66 -16.63 -3.62
C SER A 60 11.37 -17.85 -4.45
N GLN A 61 10.87 -18.93 -3.84
CA GLN A 61 10.49 -20.16 -4.53
C GLN A 61 9.37 -19.90 -5.55
N TRP A 62 8.24 -19.32 -5.11
CA TRP A 62 7.12 -19.02 -6.00
C TRP A 62 7.52 -18.09 -7.16
N LYS A 63 8.33 -17.06 -6.86
CA LYS A 63 8.84 -16.14 -7.90
C LYS A 63 9.70 -16.87 -8.93
N SER A 64 10.60 -17.75 -8.49
CA SER A 64 11.45 -18.53 -9.39
C SER A 64 10.62 -19.45 -10.28
N GLU A 65 9.67 -20.19 -9.69
CA GLU A 65 8.77 -21.08 -10.42
C GLU A 65 7.89 -20.32 -11.42
N PHE A 66 7.32 -19.19 -11.01
CA PHE A 66 6.49 -18.34 -11.87
C PHE A 66 7.30 -17.77 -13.04
N LEU A 67 8.50 -17.28 -12.80
CA LEU A 67 9.36 -16.68 -13.83
C LEU A 67 9.96 -17.71 -14.80
N SER A 68 10.09 -18.96 -14.41
CA SER A 68 10.52 -20.04 -15.30
C SER A 68 9.46 -20.45 -16.34
N GLN A 69 8.21 -20.05 -16.14
CA GLN A 69 7.11 -20.37 -17.06
C GLN A 69 7.12 -19.45 -18.31
N SER A 70 6.50 -19.95 -19.40
CA SER A 70 6.29 -19.14 -20.61
C SER A 70 5.46 -17.88 -20.31
N LEU A 71 5.63 -16.82 -21.12
CA LEU A 71 4.87 -15.58 -20.99
C LEU A 71 3.36 -15.81 -21.03
N GLN A 72 2.92 -16.73 -21.95
CA GLN A 72 1.50 -17.11 -22.03
C GLN A 72 1.01 -17.67 -20.70
N LYS A 73 1.73 -18.63 -20.12
CA LYS A 73 1.35 -19.27 -18.86
C LYS A 73 1.33 -18.27 -17.70
N ARG A 74 2.30 -17.36 -17.64
CA ARG A 74 2.31 -16.28 -16.64
C ARG A 74 1.09 -15.35 -16.75
N ASN A 75 0.67 -15.03 -17.98
CA ASN A 75 -0.54 -14.24 -18.22
C ASN A 75 -1.81 -14.96 -17.77
N GLU A 76 -1.94 -16.26 -18.06
CA GLU A 76 -3.06 -17.08 -17.59
C GLU A 76 -3.16 -17.09 -16.06
N VAL A 77 -2.03 -17.36 -15.38
CA VAL A 77 -1.95 -17.36 -13.93
C VAL A 77 -2.32 -15.98 -13.35
N ALA A 78 -1.77 -14.89 -13.91
CA ALA A 78 -2.08 -13.54 -13.46
C ALA A 78 -3.56 -13.17 -13.64
N SER A 79 -4.18 -13.60 -14.76
CA SER A 79 -5.61 -13.38 -15.02
C SER A 79 -6.49 -14.13 -14.03
N SER A 80 -6.19 -15.41 -13.80
CA SER A 80 -6.89 -16.24 -12.81
C SER A 80 -6.80 -15.65 -11.39
N MET A 81 -5.62 -15.16 -10.99
CA MET A 81 -5.43 -14.50 -9.70
C MET A 81 -6.28 -13.23 -9.58
N ARG A 82 -6.37 -12.40 -10.63
CA ARG A 82 -7.21 -11.20 -10.64
C ARG A 82 -8.70 -11.52 -10.51
N GLU A 83 -9.19 -12.52 -11.25
CA GLU A 83 -10.58 -12.96 -11.15
C GLU A 83 -10.91 -13.47 -9.75
N THR A 84 -10.03 -14.28 -9.19
CA THR A 84 -10.17 -14.79 -7.82
C THR A 84 -10.18 -13.64 -6.80
N SER A 85 -9.29 -12.67 -6.95
CA SER A 85 -9.24 -11.49 -6.09
C SER A 85 -10.53 -10.67 -6.17
N LYS A 86 -11.04 -10.41 -7.39
CA LYS A 86 -12.32 -9.69 -7.57
C LYS A 86 -13.49 -10.40 -6.90
N LYS A 87 -13.62 -11.72 -7.10
CA LYS A 87 -14.67 -12.54 -6.47
C LYS A 87 -14.58 -12.55 -4.95
N LYS A 88 -13.37 -12.65 -4.40
CA LYS A 88 -13.15 -12.63 -2.96
C LYS A 88 -13.44 -11.26 -2.35
N SER A 89 -13.00 -10.17 -2.98
CA SER A 89 -13.25 -8.82 -2.49
C SER A 89 -14.74 -8.46 -2.49
N SER A 90 -15.51 -8.90 -3.49
CA SER A 90 -16.97 -8.64 -3.54
C SER A 90 -17.74 -9.38 -2.44
N ASN A 91 -17.21 -10.47 -1.91
CA ASN A 91 -17.87 -11.30 -0.88
C ASN A 91 -17.33 -11.06 0.54
N LYS A 92 -16.26 -10.29 0.71
CA LYS A 92 -15.69 -10.00 2.03
C LYS A 92 -16.43 -8.89 2.74
N ASN A 93 -16.55 -9.05 4.06
CA ASN A 93 -17.01 -7.95 4.92
C ASN A 93 -16.03 -6.77 4.82
N VAL A 94 -16.55 -5.58 4.57
CA VAL A 94 -15.77 -4.34 4.40
C VAL A 94 -14.83 -4.08 5.59
N ASN A 95 -15.22 -4.51 6.80
CA ASN A 95 -14.41 -4.33 8.00
C ASN A 95 -13.15 -5.20 8.03
N ILE A 96 -13.15 -6.37 7.38
CA ILE A 96 -11.98 -7.24 7.30
C ILE A 96 -10.90 -6.68 6.36
N MET A 97 -11.32 -5.90 5.37
CA MET A 97 -10.43 -5.28 4.39
C MET A 97 -9.90 -3.91 4.83
N ASP A 98 -10.32 -3.42 6.00
CA ASP A 98 -9.84 -2.15 6.56
C ASP A 98 -8.66 -2.37 7.49
N VAL A 99 -7.94 -1.29 7.78
CA VAL A 99 -6.84 -1.34 8.73
C VAL A 99 -7.35 -1.59 10.14
N GLU A 100 -6.63 -2.38 10.90
CA GLU A 100 -6.85 -2.52 12.33
C GLU A 100 -6.18 -1.36 13.07
N ILE A 101 -6.95 -0.62 13.87
CA ILE A 101 -6.48 0.57 14.57
C ILE A 101 -5.28 0.24 15.46
N SER A 102 -5.31 -0.87 16.18
CA SER A 102 -4.22 -1.31 17.04
C SER A 102 -2.91 -1.54 16.27
N SER A 103 -2.97 -2.09 15.05
CA SER A 103 -1.78 -2.30 14.21
C SER A 103 -1.15 -0.97 13.76
N VAL A 104 -2.00 0.01 13.44
CA VAL A 104 -1.55 1.37 13.10
C VAL A 104 -0.90 2.06 14.29
N GLU A 105 -1.55 2.01 15.46
CA GLU A 105 -1.07 2.65 16.69
C GLU A 105 0.24 2.04 17.19
N ASN A 106 0.38 0.72 17.10
CA ASN A 106 1.64 0.04 17.38
C ASN A 106 2.74 0.50 16.44
N PHE A 107 2.48 0.56 15.14
CA PHE A 107 3.44 1.05 14.17
C PHE A 107 3.89 2.49 14.46
N LEU A 108 2.93 3.40 14.70
CA LEU A 108 3.22 4.80 15.04
C LEU A 108 4.06 4.93 16.32
N SER A 109 3.80 4.06 17.31
CA SER A 109 4.53 4.02 18.57
C SER A 109 5.96 3.49 18.39
N GLU A 110 6.12 2.35 17.73
CA GLU A 110 7.40 1.67 17.55
C GLU A 110 8.37 2.45 16.65
N THR A 111 7.84 3.07 15.59
CA THR A 111 8.66 3.81 14.62
C THR A 111 8.88 5.27 14.97
N ASN A 112 8.14 5.78 15.96
CA ASN A 112 8.15 7.19 16.35
C ASN A 112 7.79 8.15 15.19
N VAL A 113 6.92 7.71 14.28
CA VAL A 113 6.44 8.46 13.13
C VAL A 113 5.30 9.38 13.53
N ASP A 114 5.29 10.60 13.02
CA ASP A 114 4.22 11.58 13.25
C ASP A 114 3.09 11.43 12.23
N ILE A 115 3.43 11.09 10.98
CA ILE A 115 2.48 10.98 9.88
C ILE A 115 2.70 9.66 9.13
N LEU A 116 1.68 8.78 9.14
CA LEU A 116 1.61 7.59 8.32
C LEU A 116 0.77 7.85 7.08
N ILE A 117 1.35 7.69 5.90
CA ILE A 117 0.67 7.84 4.60
C ILE A 117 0.55 6.46 3.97
N HIS A 118 -0.67 6.05 3.60
CA HIS A 118 -0.86 4.76 2.96
C HIS A 118 -2.05 4.77 1.97
N GLY A 119 -2.09 3.74 1.12
CA GLY A 119 -3.18 3.46 0.19
C GLY A 119 -3.98 2.21 0.60
N HIS A 120 -4.10 1.26 -0.30
CA HIS A 120 -4.71 -0.07 -0.18
C HIS A 120 -6.21 -0.08 0.09
N THR A 121 -6.70 0.59 1.13
CA THR A 121 -8.11 0.59 1.51
C THR A 121 -8.96 1.49 0.62
N HIS A 122 -8.35 2.42 -0.12
CA HIS A 122 -9.02 3.39 -1.00
C HIS A 122 -10.11 4.22 -0.31
N LYS A 123 -9.92 4.50 0.99
CA LYS A 123 -10.84 5.32 1.79
C LYS A 123 -10.15 6.64 2.18
N PRO A 124 -10.05 7.61 1.25
CA PRO A 124 -9.24 8.81 1.45
C PRO A 124 -9.76 9.64 2.62
N GLN A 125 -8.92 9.77 3.63
CA GLN A 125 -9.23 10.50 4.86
C GLN A 125 -7.97 10.75 5.69
N ILE A 126 -8.00 11.80 6.51
CA ILE A 126 -7.00 12.05 7.56
C ILE A 126 -7.61 11.63 8.90
N HIS A 127 -6.93 10.72 9.58
CA HIS A 127 -7.31 10.23 10.90
C HIS A 127 -6.31 10.68 11.94
N ASN A 128 -6.81 11.19 13.07
CA ASN A 128 -5.98 11.66 14.18
C ASN A 128 -5.82 10.54 15.23
N HIS A 129 -4.59 10.35 15.69
CA HIS A 129 -4.23 9.41 16.74
C HIS A 129 -3.46 10.14 17.85
N LYS A 130 -3.60 9.68 19.06
CA LYS A 130 -2.82 10.15 20.20
C LYS A 130 -1.97 9.02 20.75
N ILE A 131 -0.68 9.06 20.48
CA ILE A 131 0.29 8.01 20.81
C ILE A 131 1.31 8.56 21.79
N ASN A 132 1.36 8.03 23.01
CA ASN A 132 2.32 8.45 24.04
C ASN A 132 2.37 9.98 24.23
N ASN A 133 1.19 10.63 24.32
CA ASN A 133 1.00 12.09 24.37
C ASN A 133 1.42 12.87 23.13
N ARG A 134 1.84 12.21 22.04
CA ARG A 134 2.08 12.84 20.74
C ARG A 134 0.81 12.81 19.90
N HIS A 135 0.61 13.87 19.13
CA HIS A 135 -0.39 13.91 18.07
C HIS A 135 0.21 13.30 16.81
N CYS A 136 -0.40 12.24 16.31
CA CYS A 136 0.01 11.55 15.09
C CYS A 136 -1.16 11.52 14.11
N GLU A 137 -0.87 11.39 12.82
CA GLU A 137 -1.87 11.34 11.77
C GLU A 137 -1.67 10.11 10.89
N ARG A 138 -2.78 9.52 10.49
CA ARG A 138 -2.83 8.50 9.45
C ARG A 138 -3.59 9.06 8.27
N ILE A 139 -2.93 9.16 7.12
CA ILE A 139 -3.48 9.74 5.90
C ILE A 139 -3.65 8.63 4.87
N VAL A 140 -4.89 8.41 4.46
CA VAL A 140 -5.23 7.39 3.47
C VAL A 140 -5.40 8.05 2.11
N LEU A 141 -4.70 7.54 1.09
CA LEU A 141 -4.85 7.98 -0.29
C LEU A 141 -5.99 7.19 -0.96
N GLY A 142 -6.74 7.85 -1.84
CA GLY A 142 -7.74 7.21 -2.67
C GLY A 142 -7.13 6.51 -3.90
N ASP A 143 -7.96 5.80 -4.62
CA ASP A 143 -7.67 5.25 -5.94
C ASP A 143 -7.62 6.35 -7.03
N TRP A 144 -7.16 5.94 -8.20
CA TRP A 144 -7.07 6.80 -9.37
C TRP A 144 -7.93 6.19 -10.50
N ASP A 145 -9.26 6.19 -10.29
CA ASP A 145 -10.24 5.79 -11.31
C ASP A 145 -10.78 7.03 -12.03
N ASP A 146 -11.92 7.58 -11.58
CA ASP A 146 -12.50 8.81 -12.14
C ASP A 146 -11.83 10.08 -11.61
N ASN A 147 -11.20 9.98 -10.46
CA ASN A 147 -10.50 11.08 -9.78
C ASN A 147 -9.14 10.61 -9.31
N GLY A 148 -8.18 11.53 -9.30
CA GLY A 148 -6.89 11.33 -8.65
C GLY A 148 -6.88 11.88 -7.22
N TRP A 149 -5.99 11.35 -6.40
CA TRP A 149 -5.73 11.82 -5.04
C TRP A 149 -4.25 12.08 -4.85
N CYS A 150 -3.91 13.22 -4.29
CA CYS A 150 -2.54 13.51 -3.90
C CYS A 150 -2.47 14.15 -2.51
N LEU A 151 -1.37 13.90 -1.82
CA LEU A 151 -1.02 14.57 -0.58
C LEU A 151 0.07 15.59 -0.89
N ARG A 152 -0.24 16.86 -0.68
CA ARG A 152 0.70 17.97 -0.85
C ARG A 152 1.24 18.40 0.49
N PHE A 153 2.58 18.57 0.57
CA PHE A 153 3.26 19.14 1.72
C PHE A 153 3.88 20.47 1.36
N ASP A 154 3.79 21.43 2.27
CA ASP A 154 4.55 22.68 2.24
C ASP A 154 5.01 23.08 3.65
N SER A 155 5.63 24.24 3.78
CA SER A 155 6.10 24.76 5.08
C SER A 155 4.99 25.10 6.08
N LYS A 156 3.73 25.13 5.65
CA LYS A 156 2.55 25.44 6.49
C LYS A 156 1.80 24.17 6.93
N GLY A 157 2.10 23.03 6.31
CA GLY A 157 1.46 21.76 6.64
C GLY A 157 1.23 20.86 5.43
N HIS A 158 0.14 20.10 5.45
CA HIS A 158 -0.21 19.20 4.36
C HIS A 158 -1.71 19.26 4.04
N THR A 159 -2.04 18.92 2.82
CA THR A 159 -3.42 18.90 2.32
C THR A 159 -3.63 17.65 1.47
N LEU A 160 -4.69 16.91 1.79
CA LEU A 160 -5.15 15.79 0.95
C LEU A 160 -6.11 16.34 -0.11
N GLU A 161 -5.70 16.28 -1.36
CA GLU A 161 -6.42 16.88 -2.50
C GLU A 161 -7.02 15.81 -3.39
N LYS A 162 -8.28 16.04 -3.80
CA LYS A 162 -8.96 15.28 -4.85
C LYS A 162 -9.02 16.13 -6.10
N PHE A 163 -8.68 15.56 -7.26
CA PHE A 163 -8.76 16.23 -8.55
C PHE A 163 -9.34 15.32 -9.62
N LYS A 164 -9.89 15.90 -10.65
CA LYS A 164 -10.45 15.16 -11.78
C LYS A 164 -9.33 14.72 -12.71
N LEU A 165 -9.38 13.47 -13.19
CA LEU A 165 -8.51 12.91 -14.23
C LEU A 165 -8.97 13.27 -15.64
#